data_d6f3b372213d41968f6dd44dbc45ae1c
#
_entry.id   d6f3b372213d41968f6dd44dbc45ae1c
#
_cell.length_a   1.000
_cell.length_b   1.000
_cell.length_c   1.000
_cell.angle_alpha   90.00
_cell.angle_beta   90.00
_cell.angle_gamma   90.00
#
_symmetry.space_group_name_H-M   'P 1'
#
loop_
_entity.id
_entity.type
_entity.pdbx_description
1 polymer ?
#
loop_
_entity_poly.entity_id
_entity_poly.type
_entity_poly.pdbx_seq_one_letter_code
_entity_poly.pdbx_strand_id
1 'polypeptide(L)'
;MKRLAALMAAALACCTVAHAASSYPAPAEGDYVIRNFKFASGETLPELHMHYRTLGTIHKNHGHVDNAVLVMHGTGGDGAQFLRDIFAGELFGAGQPLDATKYFIILIDDIGHGKTSKPSDGLHAKFPHYAYADMILAEHDVIAKKLAVDHLRLVMGTSMGGMHTWLWGETYPDMMDALMPLASLPVQISGRNRMMRKMMIDSIRTDPEWKNGDYAQPPHGLVGALNILLVMGSSPLQWQKEAPTRDSADKFLDDRIARYMKEDDANDLLYQIDSSRDYDPQSKLSAIKAPLLAVNSADDQINPPELGILEREIKNVSHGRAFIIPISDATHGHGTHTWAAVWKDQLVKLMSETERKK
;
A
#
# COMPACT_ATOMS: atom_id res chain seq x y z
N MET A 1 56.69 -25.54 47.56
CA MET A 1 55.75 -25.89 46.44
C MET A 1 54.75 -24.79 46.31
N LYS A 2 54.97 -23.83 45.39
CA LYS A 2 54.18 -22.67 45.15
C LYS A 2 53.25 -22.96 43.95
N ARG A 3 51.91 -22.89 44.14
CA ARG A 3 50.93 -23.02 43.04
C ARG A 3 50.66 -21.63 42.53
N LEU A 4 50.99 -21.35 41.25
CA LEU A 4 50.54 -20.20 40.48
C LEU A 4 49.08 -20.44 40.03
N ALA A 5 48.21 -19.54 40.40
CA ALA A 5 46.87 -19.44 39.81
C ALA A 5 46.90 -18.43 38.65
N ALA A 6 46.61 -18.91 37.45
CA ALA A 6 46.47 -18.07 36.26
C ALA A 6 44.99 -17.61 36.17
N LEU A 7 44.74 -16.30 36.29
CA LEU A 7 43.47 -15.68 35.96
C LEU A 7 43.37 -15.51 34.42
N MET A 8 42.43 -16.22 33.80
CA MET A 8 41.99 -15.94 32.45
C MET A 8 40.91 -14.86 32.50
N ALA A 9 41.22 -13.66 32.06
CA ALA A 9 40.21 -12.61 31.79
C ALA A 9 39.60 -12.86 30.41
N ALA A 10 38.34 -13.31 30.37
CA ALA A 10 37.58 -13.41 29.13
C ALA A 10 37.04 -11.99 28.78
N ALA A 11 37.63 -11.38 27.77
CA ALA A 11 37.08 -10.14 27.19
C ALA A 11 35.84 -10.48 26.35
N LEU A 12 34.64 -10.13 26.85
CA LEU A 12 33.42 -10.13 26.07
C LEU A 12 33.53 -8.96 25.07
N ALA A 13 33.79 -9.28 23.80
CA ALA A 13 33.63 -8.34 22.70
C ALA A 13 32.09 -8.16 22.45
N CYS A 14 31.50 -7.09 22.95
CA CYS A 14 30.20 -6.66 22.52
C CYS A 14 30.28 -6.24 21.03
N CYS A 15 29.91 -7.14 20.13
CA CYS A 15 29.64 -6.77 18.74
C CYS A 15 28.35 -5.90 18.73
N THR A 16 28.51 -4.59 18.80
CA THR A 16 27.44 -3.67 18.41
C THR A 16 27.21 -3.86 16.91
N VAL A 17 26.09 -4.47 16.54
CA VAL A 17 25.61 -4.47 15.17
C VAL A 17 25.28 -3.02 14.85
N ALA A 18 26.19 -2.33 14.18
CA ALA A 18 25.91 -1.02 13.61
C ALA A 18 24.82 -1.23 12.55
N HIS A 19 23.57 -0.83 12.84
CA HIS A 19 22.57 -0.63 11.79
C HIS A 19 23.18 0.42 10.85
N ALA A 20 23.38 0.06 9.59
CA ALA A 20 23.70 1.03 8.57
C ALA A 20 22.60 2.11 8.61
N ALA A 21 23.00 3.39 8.75
CA ALA A 21 22.06 4.48 8.71
C ALA A 21 21.28 4.39 7.38
N SER A 22 19.95 4.53 7.43
CA SER A 22 19.12 4.56 6.22
C SER A 22 19.65 5.64 5.28
N SER A 23 19.66 5.35 3.97
CA SER A 23 20.16 6.27 2.94
C SER A 23 19.24 7.49 2.74
N TYR A 24 18.15 7.61 3.47
CA TYR A 24 17.14 8.66 3.42
C TYR A 24 16.81 9.20 4.83
N PRO A 25 16.26 10.42 4.95
CA PRO A 25 15.90 11.03 6.25
C PRO A 25 14.89 10.17 7.00
N ALA A 26 14.93 10.17 8.34
CA ALA A 26 13.89 9.58 9.15
C ALA A 26 12.54 10.26 8.88
N PRO A 27 11.42 9.50 8.77
CA PRO A 27 10.10 10.09 8.58
C PRO A 27 9.65 10.86 9.83
N ALA A 28 8.93 11.96 9.61
CA ALA A 28 8.14 12.62 10.65
C ALA A 28 6.73 12.02 10.65
N GLU A 29 6.23 11.61 11.81
CA GLU A 29 4.86 11.13 12.00
C GLU A 29 3.93 12.27 12.41
N GLY A 30 2.65 12.20 12.02
CA GLY A 30 1.64 13.17 12.41
C GLY A 30 0.24 12.60 12.32
N ASP A 31 -0.67 13.27 13.03
CA ASP A 31 -2.08 12.89 13.08
C ASP A 31 -2.97 14.08 12.67
N TYR A 32 -4.14 13.74 12.14
CA TYR A 32 -5.18 14.70 11.81
C TYR A 32 -6.55 14.13 12.17
N VAL A 33 -7.34 14.88 12.92
CA VAL A 33 -8.71 14.49 13.30
C VAL A 33 -9.71 15.19 12.40
N ILE A 34 -10.46 14.40 11.61
CA ILE A 34 -11.57 14.88 10.82
C ILE A 34 -12.84 14.71 11.66
N ARG A 35 -13.47 15.84 12.04
CA ARG A 35 -14.68 15.81 12.89
C ARG A 35 -15.93 15.59 12.07
N ASN A 36 -16.85 14.77 12.61
CA ASN A 36 -18.14 14.43 12.01
C ASN A 36 -17.99 13.94 10.58
N PHE A 37 -17.04 13.03 10.36
CA PHE A 37 -16.80 12.46 9.03
C PHE A 37 -18.00 11.64 8.59
N LYS A 38 -18.60 12.04 7.47
CA LYS A 38 -19.78 11.39 6.89
C LYS A 38 -19.34 10.47 5.76
N PHE A 39 -19.58 9.17 5.94
CA PHE A 39 -19.26 8.14 4.93
C PHE A 39 -20.32 8.12 3.82
N ALA A 40 -19.94 7.59 2.67
CA ALA A 40 -20.84 7.37 1.53
C ALA A 40 -22.01 6.43 1.89
N SER A 41 -21.83 5.53 2.87
CA SER A 41 -22.89 4.69 3.44
C SER A 41 -24.01 5.50 4.15
N GLY A 42 -23.76 6.78 4.45
CA GLY A 42 -24.64 7.65 5.23
C GLY A 42 -24.37 7.63 6.74
N GLU A 43 -23.52 6.72 7.19
CA GLU A 43 -23.06 6.64 8.59
C GLU A 43 -22.11 7.81 8.89
N THR A 44 -21.91 8.11 10.17
CA THR A 44 -21.04 9.22 10.61
C THR A 44 -20.15 8.75 11.76
N LEU A 45 -18.86 9.07 11.69
CA LEU A 45 -17.95 8.93 12.80
C LEU A 45 -17.68 10.30 13.42
N PRO A 46 -17.91 10.52 14.72
CA PRO A 46 -17.69 11.82 15.36
C PRO A 46 -16.25 12.34 15.20
N GLU A 47 -15.27 11.46 15.30
CA GLU A 47 -13.86 11.76 15.09
C GLU A 47 -13.22 10.62 14.30
N LEU A 48 -12.77 10.93 13.08
CA LEU A 48 -11.93 10.06 12.26
C LEU A 48 -10.48 10.50 12.46
N HIS A 49 -9.69 9.67 13.12
CA HIS A 49 -8.27 9.91 13.33
C HIS A 49 -7.49 9.37 12.13
N MET A 50 -6.83 10.24 11.39
CA MET A 50 -5.97 9.90 10.26
C MET A 50 -4.51 10.03 10.68
N HIS A 51 -3.73 8.97 10.47
CA HIS A 51 -2.29 8.97 10.70
C HIS A 51 -1.52 9.08 9.39
N TYR A 52 -0.39 9.79 9.39
CA TYR A 52 0.46 9.92 8.22
C TYR A 52 1.94 10.06 8.60
N ARG A 53 2.80 9.79 7.64
CA ARG A 53 4.25 10.04 7.71
C ARG A 53 4.68 10.95 6.59
N THR A 54 5.69 11.78 6.83
CA THR A 54 6.27 12.63 5.80
C THR A 54 7.79 12.55 5.81
N LEU A 55 8.41 12.67 4.63
CA LEU A 55 9.85 12.81 4.47
C LEU A 55 10.14 14.04 3.63
N GLY A 56 11.24 14.72 3.92
CA GLY A 56 11.62 15.95 3.23
C GLY A 56 10.87 17.19 3.71
N THR A 57 10.92 18.25 2.92
CA THR A 57 10.31 19.54 3.24
C THR A 57 9.49 20.07 2.07
N ILE A 58 8.40 20.78 2.39
CA ILE A 58 7.58 21.43 1.37
C ILE A 58 8.39 22.55 0.71
N HIS A 59 8.42 22.54 -0.61
CA HIS A 59 8.88 23.64 -1.44
C HIS A 59 7.69 24.33 -2.11
N LYS A 60 7.75 25.66 -2.19
CA LYS A 60 6.71 26.45 -2.87
C LYS A 60 7.34 27.31 -3.97
N ASN A 61 6.71 27.26 -5.13
CA ASN A 61 7.04 28.10 -6.26
C ASN A 61 5.83 29.01 -6.57
N HIS A 62 6.03 30.34 -6.58
CA HIS A 62 4.94 31.31 -6.73
C HIS A 62 3.75 31.12 -5.78
N GLY A 63 4.02 30.63 -4.56
CA GLY A 63 2.99 30.39 -3.54
C GLY A 63 2.34 29.01 -3.57
N HIS A 64 2.53 28.21 -4.63
CA HIS A 64 2.01 26.86 -4.80
C HIS A 64 3.05 25.80 -4.47
N VAL A 65 2.63 24.68 -3.86
CA VAL A 65 3.51 23.53 -3.62
C VAL A 65 3.84 22.87 -4.95
N ASP A 66 5.12 22.56 -5.19
CA ASP A 66 5.58 22.01 -6.48
C ASP A 66 6.37 20.68 -6.33
N ASN A 67 6.60 20.21 -5.11
CA ASN A 67 7.43 19.05 -4.83
C ASN A 67 6.77 17.95 -4.00
N ALA A 68 5.48 18.03 -3.71
CA ALA A 68 4.80 17.04 -2.90
C ALA A 68 4.50 15.75 -3.69
N VAL A 69 4.76 14.60 -3.09
CA VAL A 69 4.53 13.27 -3.67
C VAL A 69 3.68 12.45 -2.71
N LEU A 70 2.53 11.99 -3.17
CA LEU A 70 1.66 11.08 -2.42
C LEU A 70 1.96 9.65 -2.82
N VAL A 71 2.21 8.76 -1.84
CA VAL A 71 2.41 7.33 -2.05
C VAL A 71 1.44 6.54 -1.17
N MET A 72 0.53 5.78 -1.78
CA MET A 72 -0.57 5.08 -1.12
C MET A 72 -0.34 3.57 -1.08
N HIS A 73 -0.61 2.97 0.10
CA HIS A 73 -0.34 1.56 0.39
C HIS A 73 -1.40 0.60 -0.15
N GLY A 74 -1.10 -0.71 -0.11
CA GLY A 74 -2.01 -1.79 -0.47
C GLY A 74 -2.90 -2.25 0.70
N THR A 75 -3.93 -3.06 0.38
CA THR A 75 -4.80 -3.71 1.37
C THR A 75 -3.99 -4.46 2.43
N GLY A 76 -4.31 -4.28 3.70
CA GLY A 76 -3.61 -4.89 4.84
C GLY A 76 -2.25 -4.25 5.16
N GLY A 77 -1.82 -3.22 4.41
CA GLY A 77 -0.61 -2.47 4.68
C GLY A 77 -0.87 -1.17 5.43
N ASP A 78 0.18 -0.36 5.53
CA ASP A 78 0.14 1.03 6.00
C ASP A 78 1.26 1.85 5.33
N GLY A 79 1.35 3.13 5.64
CA GLY A 79 2.39 4.01 5.07
C GLY A 79 3.82 3.56 5.41
N ALA A 80 4.04 2.82 6.50
CA ALA A 80 5.37 2.33 6.88
C ALA A 80 5.89 1.22 5.93
N GLN A 81 5.01 0.55 5.18
CA GLN A 81 5.45 -0.46 4.19
C GLN A 81 6.46 0.09 3.19
N PHE A 82 6.38 1.41 2.91
CA PHE A 82 7.27 2.09 1.96
C PHE A 82 8.62 2.48 2.54
N LEU A 83 8.83 2.34 3.85
CA LEU A 83 10.11 2.61 4.51
C LEU A 83 11.07 1.42 4.49
N ARG A 84 10.72 0.33 3.78
CA ARG A 84 11.58 -0.84 3.61
C ARG A 84 12.66 -0.57 2.56
N ASP A 85 13.83 -1.20 2.71
CA ASP A 85 14.96 -1.03 1.80
C ASP A 85 14.63 -1.33 0.34
N ILE A 86 13.74 -2.32 0.09
CA ILE A 86 13.29 -2.69 -1.26
C ILE A 86 12.48 -1.58 -1.96
N PHE A 87 11.99 -0.57 -1.21
CA PHE A 87 11.25 0.56 -1.72
C PHE A 87 11.97 1.89 -1.42
N ALA A 88 12.04 2.32 -0.16
CA ALA A 88 12.70 3.57 0.22
C ALA A 88 14.20 3.57 -0.09
N GLY A 89 14.88 2.44 0.10
CA GLY A 89 16.29 2.27 -0.24
C GLY A 89 16.59 2.46 -1.73
N GLU A 90 15.58 2.28 -2.59
CA GLU A 90 15.68 2.46 -4.04
C GLU A 90 15.16 3.81 -4.54
N LEU A 91 14.33 4.51 -3.75
CA LEU A 91 13.61 5.70 -4.23
C LEU A 91 13.89 6.98 -3.45
N PHE A 92 14.11 6.93 -2.12
CA PHE A 92 14.04 8.11 -1.26
C PHE A 92 15.40 8.70 -0.88
N GLY A 93 16.50 7.99 -1.13
CA GLY A 93 17.85 8.45 -0.85
C GLY A 93 18.30 9.59 -1.77
N ALA A 94 19.37 10.27 -1.37
CA ALA A 94 19.95 11.37 -2.16
C ALA A 94 20.33 10.90 -3.57
N GLY A 95 19.87 11.62 -4.59
CA GLY A 95 20.09 11.30 -6.01
C GLY A 95 19.16 10.21 -6.57
N GLN A 96 18.30 9.61 -5.76
CA GLN A 96 17.31 8.63 -6.21
C GLN A 96 16.05 9.31 -6.79
N PRO A 97 15.15 8.55 -7.47
CA PRO A 97 14.02 9.13 -8.21
C PRO A 97 13.08 10.02 -7.39
N LEU A 98 12.86 9.69 -6.12
CA LEU A 98 12.04 10.47 -5.18
C LEU A 98 12.92 10.95 -3.99
N ASP A 99 14.08 11.47 -4.30
CA ASP A 99 15.06 12.02 -3.35
C ASP A 99 14.39 12.92 -2.30
N ALA A 100 14.34 12.47 -1.05
CA ALA A 100 13.68 13.17 0.05
C ALA A 100 14.36 14.50 0.43
N THR A 101 15.52 14.84 -0.15
CA THR A 101 16.10 16.17 -0.04
C THR A 101 15.48 17.18 -1.02
N LYS A 102 14.74 16.70 -2.02
CA LYS A 102 14.08 17.47 -3.08
C LYS A 102 12.57 17.40 -3.01
N TYR A 103 12.04 16.22 -2.67
CA TYR A 103 10.60 15.97 -2.63
C TYR A 103 10.07 15.92 -1.20
N PHE A 104 8.83 16.38 -1.04
CA PHE A 104 8.05 16.21 0.17
C PHE A 104 7.15 14.97 -0.01
N ILE A 105 7.58 13.83 0.54
CA ILE A 105 6.92 12.54 0.38
C ILE A 105 5.89 12.38 1.49
N ILE A 106 4.67 12.01 1.13
CA ILE A 106 3.51 11.84 2.02
C ILE A 106 3.07 10.37 1.95
N LEU A 107 3.05 9.71 3.12
CA LEU A 107 2.64 8.31 3.30
C LEU A 107 1.51 8.30 4.31
N ILE A 108 0.27 8.11 3.86
CA ILE A 108 -0.93 8.10 4.71
C ILE A 108 -1.27 6.66 5.07
N ASP A 109 -1.69 6.44 6.31
CA ASP A 109 -2.40 5.21 6.70
C ASP A 109 -3.88 5.44 6.40
N ASP A 110 -4.46 4.64 5.50
CA ASP A 110 -5.85 4.77 5.10
C ASP A 110 -6.85 4.38 6.19
N ILE A 111 -8.12 4.77 6.04
CA ILE A 111 -9.20 4.33 6.93
C ILE A 111 -9.19 2.80 7.05
N GLY A 112 -9.22 2.31 8.28
CA GLY A 112 -9.18 0.86 8.55
C GLY A 112 -7.79 0.25 8.53
N HIS A 113 -6.71 1.04 8.44
CA HIS A 113 -5.34 0.56 8.32
C HIS A 113 -4.38 1.28 9.29
N GLY A 114 -3.28 0.62 9.61
CA GLY A 114 -2.18 1.19 10.37
C GLY A 114 -2.61 1.82 11.71
N LYS A 115 -2.26 3.08 11.92
CA LYS A 115 -2.64 3.87 13.10
C LYS A 115 -3.87 4.76 12.86
N THR A 116 -4.47 4.73 11.67
CA THR A 116 -5.74 5.41 11.36
C THR A 116 -6.90 4.63 11.97
N SER A 117 -7.99 5.34 12.33
CA SER A 117 -9.20 4.74 12.89
C SER A 117 -9.65 3.50 12.13
N LYS A 118 -9.93 2.41 12.87
CA LYS A 118 -10.27 1.10 12.31
C LYS A 118 -11.21 0.31 13.23
N PRO A 119 -11.86 -0.73 12.74
CA PRO A 119 -12.79 -1.56 13.52
C PRO A 119 -12.22 -2.07 14.85
N SER A 120 -10.98 -2.54 14.87
CA SER A 120 -10.32 -3.08 16.08
C SER A 120 -10.07 -2.05 17.18
N ASP A 121 -10.21 -0.73 16.89
CA ASP A 121 -10.07 0.34 17.90
C ASP A 121 -11.25 0.43 18.89
N GLY A 122 -12.19 -0.54 18.86
CA GLY A 122 -13.26 -0.69 19.85
C GLY A 122 -14.67 -0.67 19.30
N LEU A 123 -14.89 -0.25 18.05
CA LEU A 123 -16.22 -0.31 17.42
C LEU A 123 -16.51 -1.68 16.81
N HIS A 124 -15.48 -2.47 16.51
CA HIS A 124 -15.60 -3.79 15.91
C HIS A 124 -16.50 -3.75 14.65
N ALA A 125 -17.46 -4.67 14.53
CA ALA A 125 -18.42 -4.68 13.41
C ALA A 125 -19.46 -3.55 13.44
N LYS A 126 -19.37 -2.61 14.39
CA LYS A 126 -20.16 -1.36 14.41
C LYS A 126 -19.39 -0.17 13.85
N PHE A 127 -18.15 -0.37 13.41
CA PHE A 127 -17.41 0.66 12.70
C PHE A 127 -18.17 1.02 11.40
N PRO A 128 -18.28 2.31 11.02
CA PRO A 128 -18.96 2.70 9.80
C PRO A 128 -18.43 1.97 8.56
N HIS A 129 -19.32 1.57 7.67
CA HIS A 129 -18.93 0.97 6.39
C HIS A 129 -18.32 2.06 5.51
N TYR A 130 -17.05 1.87 5.15
CA TYR A 130 -16.32 2.78 4.29
C TYR A 130 -16.01 2.15 2.94
N ALA A 131 -15.87 2.99 1.93
CA ALA A 131 -15.48 2.65 0.58
C ALA A 131 -14.23 3.43 0.17
N TYR A 132 -13.67 3.12 -1.00
CA TYR A 132 -12.50 3.84 -1.50
C TYR A 132 -12.75 5.34 -1.71
N ALA A 133 -13.97 5.73 -2.07
CA ALA A 133 -14.33 7.15 -2.17
C ALA A 133 -14.18 7.89 -0.82
N ASP A 134 -14.50 7.23 0.29
CA ASP A 134 -14.33 7.79 1.63
C ASP A 134 -12.84 7.94 1.99
N MET A 135 -12.01 6.95 1.61
CA MET A 135 -10.56 6.99 1.80
C MET A 135 -9.95 8.16 1.03
N ILE A 136 -10.26 8.30 -0.27
CA ILE A 136 -9.80 9.42 -1.11
C ILE A 136 -10.19 10.78 -0.53
N LEU A 137 -11.42 10.91 0.01
CA LEU A 137 -11.86 12.13 0.66
C LEU A 137 -11.05 12.45 1.93
N ALA A 138 -10.79 11.44 2.75
CA ALA A 138 -9.99 11.58 3.98
C ALA A 138 -8.52 11.89 3.68
N GLU A 139 -7.91 11.20 2.69
CA GLU A 139 -6.56 11.49 2.19
C GLU A 139 -6.45 12.94 1.71
N HIS A 140 -7.43 13.39 0.90
CA HIS A 140 -7.47 14.77 0.42
C HIS A 140 -7.55 15.77 1.57
N ASP A 141 -8.32 15.50 2.61
CA ASP A 141 -8.42 16.37 3.79
C ASP A 141 -7.09 16.46 4.54
N VAL A 142 -6.36 15.35 4.69
CA VAL A 142 -5.00 15.36 5.25
C VAL A 142 -4.08 16.25 4.40
N ILE A 143 -4.07 16.06 3.09
CA ILE A 143 -3.20 16.76 2.15
C ILE A 143 -3.52 18.26 2.12
N ALA A 144 -4.76 18.61 1.85
CA ALA A 144 -5.16 19.99 1.61
C ALA A 144 -5.30 20.80 2.91
N LYS A 145 -5.92 20.22 3.96
CA LYS A 145 -6.27 20.96 5.19
C LYS A 145 -5.18 20.87 6.26
N LYS A 146 -4.57 19.69 6.45
CA LYS A 146 -3.56 19.49 7.49
C LYS A 146 -2.15 19.87 7.01
N LEU A 147 -1.75 19.40 5.81
CA LEU A 147 -0.43 19.64 5.27
C LEU A 147 -0.35 20.92 4.43
N ALA A 148 -1.49 21.55 4.11
CA ALA A 148 -1.59 22.75 3.26
C ALA A 148 -0.86 22.58 1.89
N VAL A 149 -1.02 21.37 1.32
CA VAL A 149 -0.54 21.01 -0.01
C VAL A 149 -1.68 21.21 -1.00
N ASP A 150 -1.52 22.15 -1.89
CA ASP A 150 -2.50 22.53 -2.92
C ASP A 150 -2.24 21.87 -4.28
N HIS A 151 -1.07 21.25 -4.46
CA HIS A 151 -0.71 20.54 -5.68
C HIS A 151 0.31 19.42 -5.41
N LEU A 152 0.18 18.32 -6.15
CA LEU A 152 1.01 17.13 -6.05
C LEU A 152 1.87 16.98 -7.31
N ARG A 153 3.17 16.84 -7.14
CA ARG A 153 4.10 16.55 -8.24
C ARG A 153 3.86 15.14 -8.80
N LEU A 154 3.47 14.21 -7.91
CA LEU A 154 3.16 12.83 -8.26
C LEU A 154 2.14 12.27 -7.29
N VAL A 155 1.18 11.52 -7.81
CA VAL A 155 0.34 10.60 -7.04
C VAL A 155 0.65 9.19 -7.52
N MET A 156 1.07 8.32 -6.61
CA MET A 156 1.32 6.92 -6.92
C MET A 156 0.85 6.02 -5.79
N GLY A 157 0.63 4.76 -6.10
CA GLY A 157 0.22 3.81 -5.10
C GLY A 157 0.30 2.37 -5.60
N THR A 158 0.22 1.45 -4.66
CA THR A 158 0.43 0.02 -4.89
C THR A 158 -0.84 -0.76 -4.57
N SER A 159 -1.32 -1.64 -5.46
CA SER A 159 -2.51 -2.46 -5.25
C SER A 159 -3.76 -1.61 -4.94
N MET A 160 -4.28 -1.61 -3.70
CA MET A 160 -5.33 -0.69 -3.24
C MET A 160 -4.94 0.77 -3.54
N GLY A 161 -3.74 1.20 -3.12
CA GLY A 161 -3.24 2.54 -3.44
C GLY A 161 -3.08 2.80 -4.94
N GLY A 162 -2.82 1.75 -5.75
CA GLY A 162 -2.89 1.82 -7.21
C GLY A 162 -4.31 2.09 -7.70
N MET A 163 -5.33 1.47 -7.10
CA MET A 163 -6.74 1.76 -7.36
C MET A 163 -7.12 3.18 -6.90
N HIS A 164 -6.61 3.62 -5.76
CA HIS A 164 -6.76 5.01 -5.30
C HIS A 164 -6.12 6.01 -6.27
N THR A 165 -4.98 5.68 -6.87
CA THR A 165 -4.32 6.55 -7.86
C THR A 165 -5.23 6.85 -9.06
N TRP A 166 -6.00 5.87 -9.55
CA TRP A 166 -7.01 6.10 -10.59
C TRP A 166 -8.12 7.04 -10.10
N LEU A 167 -8.63 6.80 -8.88
CA LEU A 167 -9.68 7.63 -8.28
C LEU A 167 -9.21 9.07 -8.01
N TRP A 168 -7.96 9.26 -7.59
CA TRP A 168 -7.36 10.59 -7.43
C TRP A 168 -7.35 11.35 -8.75
N GLY A 169 -6.93 10.68 -9.84
CA GLY A 169 -6.88 11.29 -11.17
C GLY A 169 -8.24 11.73 -11.69
N GLU A 170 -9.31 10.96 -11.43
CA GLU A 170 -10.66 11.32 -11.87
C GLU A 170 -11.38 12.31 -10.95
N THR A 171 -11.07 12.27 -9.65
CA THR A 171 -11.76 13.10 -8.64
C THR A 171 -11.15 14.48 -8.53
N TYR A 172 -9.82 14.58 -8.61
CA TYR A 172 -9.06 15.83 -8.47
C TYR A 172 -8.13 16.07 -9.68
N PRO A 173 -8.65 16.10 -10.93
CA PRO A 173 -7.84 16.06 -12.15
C PRO A 173 -6.86 17.22 -12.33
N ASP A 174 -7.02 18.31 -11.59
CA ASP A 174 -6.17 19.51 -11.66
C ASP A 174 -5.12 19.56 -10.53
N MET A 175 -5.13 18.57 -9.61
CA MET A 175 -4.26 18.59 -8.42
C MET A 175 -2.90 17.91 -8.60
N MET A 176 -2.59 17.29 -9.74
CA MET A 176 -1.32 16.58 -9.89
C MET A 176 -0.69 16.75 -11.28
N ASP A 177 0.65 16.62 -11.31
CA ASP A 177 1.43 16.65 -12.56
C ASP A 177 1.55 15.25 -13.20
N ALA A 178 1.50 14.18 -12.40
CA ALA A 178 1.67 12.81 -12.88
C ALA A 178 0.95 11.78 -12.01
N LEU A 179 0.58 10.66 -12.61
CA LEU A 179 -0.07 9.51 -11.94
C LEU A 179 0.67 8.22 -12.25
N MET A 180 0.94 7.39 -11.22
CA MET A 180 1.55 6.07 -11.42
C MET A 180 0.85 5.00 -10.59
N PRO A 181 -0.28 4.45 -11.08
CA PRO A 181 -0.91 3.30 -10.45
C PRO A 181 -0.10 2.02 -10.70
N LEU A 182 0.26 1.30 -9.61
CA LEU A 182 0.95 0.02 -9.68
C LEU A 182 0.02 -1.11 -9.24
N ALA A 183 0.11 -2.25 -9.94
CA ALA A 183 -0.59 -3.50 -9.63
C ALA A 183 -2.11 -3.31 -9.46
N SER A 184 -2.75 -2.62 -10.40
CA SER A 184 -4.19 -2.33 -10.38
C SER A 184 -4.78 -2.24 -11.78
N LEU A 185 -6.11 -2.40 -11.87
CA LEU A 185 -6.86 -2.26 -13.11
C LEU A 185 -7.92 -1.18 -12.96
N PRO A 186 -8.17 -0.36 -14.00
CA PRO A 186 -9.12 0.77 -13.94
C PRO A 186 -10.57 0.35 -14.26
N VAL A 187 -11.04 -0.73 -13.66
CA VAL A 187 -12.40 -1.26 -13.82
C VAL A 187 -12.89 -1.81 -12.50
N GLN A 188 -14.20 -2.03 -12.37
CA GLN A 188 -14.76 -2.72 -11.21
C GLN A 188 -14.05 -4.07 -10.95
N ILE A 189 -13.89 -4.41 -9.68
CA ILE A 189 -13.31 -5.69 -9.28
C ILE A 189 -14.31 -6.80 -9.58
N SER A 190 -13.98 -7.65 -10.55
CA SER A 190 -14.84 -8.73 -11.03
C SER A 190 -14.08 -10.06 -11.17
N GLY A 191 -14.75 -11.09 -11.68
CA GLY A 191 -14.16 -12.39 -11.95
C GLY A 191 -13.46 -13.00 -10.74
N ARG A 192 -12.30 -13.64 -10.97
CA ARG A 192 -11.54 -14.35 -9.95
C ARG A 192 -11.15 -13.45 -8.75
N ASN A 193 -10.74 -12.21 -9.01
CA ASN A 193 -10.37 -11.27 -7.95
C ASN A 193 -11.58 -11.03 -6.99
N ARG A 194 -12.78 -10.77 -7.53
CA ARG A 194 -13.98 -10.60 -6.69
C ARG A 194 -14.38 -11.89 -5.97
N MET A 195 -14.25 -13.03 -6.62
CA MET A 195 -14.53 -14.33 -6.00
C MET A 195 -13.61 -14.57 -4.78
N MET A 196 -12.29 -14.33 -4.91
CA MET A 196 -11.36 -14.48 -3.81
C MET A 196 -11.67 -13.53 -2.65
N ARG A 197 -12.01 -12.26 -2.93
CA ARG A 197 -12.47 -11.30 -1.90
C ARG A 197 -13.74 -11.80 -1.20
N LYS A 198 -14.70 -12.30 -1.97
CA LYS A 198 -15.94 -12.91 -1.41
C LYS A 198 -15.63 -14.11 -0.52
N MET A 199 -14.71 -14.98 -0.92
CA MET A 199 -14.28 -16.14 -0.11
C MET A 199 -13.66 -15.69 1.22
N MET A 200 -12.82 -14.65 1.22
CA MET A 200 -12.23 -14.08 2.45
C MET A 200 -13.31 -13.52 3.38
N ILE A 201 -14.24 -12.74 2.84
CA ILE A 201 -15.36 -12.16 3.59
C ILE A 201 -16.24 -13.27 4.19
N ASP A 202 -16.61 -14.27 3.38
CA ASP A 202 -17.45 -15.36 3.83
C ASP A 202 -16.75 -16.24 4.87
N SER A 203 -15.44 -16.50 4.70
CA SER A 203 -14.65 -17.27 5.67
C SER A 203 -14.76 -16.67 7.07
N ILE A 204 -14.71 -15.34 7.19
CA ILE A 204 -14.85 -14.66 8.48
C ILE A 204 -16.32 -14.61 8.91
N ARG A 205 -17.24 -14.14 8.05
CA ARG A 205 -18.64 -13.87 8.42
C ARG A 205 -19.44 -15.13 8.76
N THR A 206 -19.09 -16.27 8.17
CA THR A 206 -19.80 -17.54 8.43
C THR A 206 -19.21 -18.33 9.59
N ASP A 207 -18.08 -17.89 10.15
CA ASP A 207 -17.49 -18.52 11.31
C ASP A 207 -18.28 -18.17 12.59
N PRO A 208 -18.84 -19.14 13.32
CA PRO A 208 -19.55 -18.90 14.59
C PRO A 208 -18.68 -18.22 15.65
N GLU A 209 -17.34 -18.39 15.59
CA GLU A 209 -16.40 -17.79 16.54
C GLU A 209 -16.23 -16.28 16.30
N TRP A 210 -16.55 -15.76 15.11
CA TRP A 210 -16.52 -14.34 14.83
C TRP A 210 -17.56 -13.53 15.62
N LYS A 211 -18.70 -14.16 16.03
CA LYS A 211 -19.72 -13.57 16.89
C LYS A 211 -20.20 -12.19 16.46
N ASN A 212 -20.39 -11.97 15.16
CA ASN A 212 -20.72 -10.65 14.58
C ASN A 212 -19.72 -9.53 14.96
N GLY A 213 -18.44 -9.88 15.05
CA GLY A 213 -17.35 -8.96 15.37
C GLY A 213 -16.94 -8.90 16.84
N ASP A 214 -17.68 -9.55 17.73
CA ASP A 214 -17.47 -9.51 19.19
C ASP A 214 -16.75 -10.80 19.69
N TYR A 215 -15.61 -11.13 19.10
CA TYR A 215 -14.79 -12.25 19.52
C TYR A 215 -13.72 -11.86 20.54
N ALA A 216 -13.33 -12.82 21.39
CA ALA A 216 -12.25 -12.62 22.38
C ALA A 216 -10.92 -13.20 21.93
N GLN A 217 -10.94 -14.13 20.96
CA GLN A 217 -9.77 -14.74 20.33
C GLN A 217 -9.98 -14.70 18.82
N PRO A 218 -8.93 -14.57 18.02
CA PRO A 218 -9.06 -14.57 16.56
C PRO A 218 -9.86 -15.78 16.06
N PRO A 219 -10.94 -15.57 15.27
CA PRO A 219 -11.78 -16.66 14.80
C PRO A 219 -11.05 -17.51 13.76
N HIS A 220 -11.36 -18.81 13.66
CA HIS A 220 -10.76 -19.70 12.65
C HIS A 220 -11.01 -19.24 11.22
N GLY A 221 -12.11 -18.53 10.96
CA GLY A 221 -12.42 -17.93 9.66
C GLY A 221 -11.36 -16.96 9.17
N LEU A 222 -10.59 -16.34 10.08
CA LEU A 222 -9.44 -15.51 9.72
C LEU A 222 -8.34 -16.33 9.03
N VAL A 223 -8.07 -17.56 9.49
CA VAL A 223 -7.10 -18.48 8.83
C VAL A 223 -7.48 -18.71 7.37
N GLY A 224 -8.77 -19.00 7.10
CA GLY A 224 -9.26 -19.21 5.74
C GLY A 224 -9.08 -17.96 4.86
N ALA A 225 -9.37 -16.78 5.39
CA ALA A 225 -9.16 -15.51 4.68
C ALA A 225 -7.68 -15.25 4.39
N LEU A 226 -6.80 -15.47 5.36
CA LEU A 226 -5.35 -15.31 5.22
C LEU A 226 -4.74 -16.27 4.20
N ASN A 227 -5.21 -17.53 4.16
CA ASN A 227 -4.76 -18.50 3.14
C ASN A 227 -5.08 -18.01 1.73
N ILE A 228 -6.26 -17.44 1.51
CA ILE A 228 -6.64 -16.89 0.21
C ILE A 228 -5.80 -15.68 -0.12
N LEU A 229 -5.61 -14.77 0.84
CA LEU A 229 -4.80 -13.56 0.66
C LEU A 229 -3.34 -13.90 0.29
N LEU A 230 -2.75 -14.89 0.96
CA LEU A 230 -1.41 -15.39 0.65
C LEU A 230 -1.30 -15.88 -0.80
N VAL A 231 -2.24 -16.73 -1.24
CA VAL A 231 -2.24 -17.25 -2.62
C VAL A 231 -2.45 -16.14 -3.63
N MET A 232 -3.36 -15.17 -3.36
CA MET A 232 -3.57 -14.01 -4.24
C MET A 232 -2.30 -13.22 -4.49
N GLY A 233 -1.51 -12.97 -3.44
CA GLY A 233 -0.28 -12.18 -3.51
C GLY A 233 0.96 -12.96 -3.95
N SER A 234 0.84 -14.27 -4.20
CA SER A 234 1.98 -15.17 -4.41
C SER A 234 2.63 -15.06 -5.79
N SER A 235 3.87 -15.52 -5.87
CA SER A 235 4.59 -15.80 -7.11
C SER A 235 5.08 -17.25 -7.09
N PRO A 236 4.65 -18.11 -8.04
CA PRO A 236 5.11 -19.49 -8.09
C PRO A 236 6.63 -19.62 -8.15
N LEU A 237 7.31 -18.75 -8.92
CA LEU A 237 8.77 -18.76 -9.04
C LEU A 237 9.47 -18.48 -7.70
N GLN A 238 8.99 -17.50 -6.95
CA GLN A 238 9.60 -17.17 -5.66
C GLN A 238 9.30 -18.24 -4.60
N TRP A 239 8.06 -18.72 -4.52
CA TRP A 239 7.68 -19.71 -3.54
C TRP A 239 8.36 -21.06 -3.78
N GLN A 240 8.60 -21.43 -5.06
CA GLN A 240 9.38 -22.63 -5.37
C GLN A 240 10.85 -22.50 -4.92
N LYS A 241 11.42 -21.28 -4.93
CA LYS A 241 12.78 -21.04 -4.38
C LYS A 241 12.79 -21.05 -2.85
N GLU A 242 11.81 -20.41 -2.21
CA GLU A 242 11.71 -20.31 -0.74
C GLU A 242 11.35 -21.65 -0.08
N ALA A 243 10.52 -22.45 -0.74
CA ALA A 243 9.95 -23.69 -0.21
C ALA A 243 10.00 -24.83 -1.26
N PRO A 244 11.22 -25.33 -1.60
CA PRO A 244 11.41 -26.24 -2.73
C PRO A 244 11.02 -27.70 -2.45
N THR A 245 10.73 -28.06 -1.20
CA THR A 245 10.33 -29.43 -0.81
C THR A 245 8.94 -29.41 -0.15
N ARG A 246 8.29 -30.58 -0.07
CA ARG A 246 7.00 -30.73 0.61
C ARG A 246 7.07 -30.20 2.04
N ASP A 247 8.02 -30.67 2.83
CA ASP A 247 8.12 -30.32 4.25
C ASP A 247 8.45 -28.82 4.44
N SER A 248 9.27 -28.22 3.55
CA SER A 248 9.53 -26.79 3.60
C SER A 248 8.32 -25.95 3.18
N ALA A 249 7.47 -26.46 2.28
CA ALA A 249 6.25 -25.77 1.86
C ALA A 249 5.20 -25.77 2.99
N ASP A 250 5.01 -26.91 3.65
CA ASP A 250 4.10 -27.01 4.80
C ASP A 250 4.55 -26.06 5.91
N LYS A 251 5.82 -26.12 6.28
CA LYS A 251 6.39 -25.22 7.31
C LYS A 251 6.29 -23.74 6.92
N PHE A 252 6.53 -23.39 5.66
CA PHE A 252 6.43 -22.02 5.16
C PHE A 252 5.02 -21.47 5.34
N LEU A 253 3.99 -22.25 5.03
CA LEU A 253 2.61 -21.88 5.22
C LEU A 253 2.28 -21.71 6.71
N ASP A 254 2.63 -22.70 7.54
CA ASP A 254 2.36 -22.68 8.99
C ASP A 254 3.00 -21.45 9.65
N ASP A 255 4.26 -21.17 9.37
CA ASP A 255 4.98 -20.02 9.93
C ASP A 255 4.32 -18.67 9.52
N ARG A 256 3.88 -18.55 8.26
CA ARG A 256 3.21 -17.35 7.74
C ARG A 256 1.86 -17.13 8.39
N ILE A 257 1.04 -18.17 8.47
CA ILE A 257 -0.28 -18.09 9.11
C ILE A 257 -0.13 -17.79 10.60
N ALA A 258 0.78 -18.47 11.30
CA ALA A 258 1.00 -18.21 12.72
C ALA A 258 1.44 -16.76 13.02
N ARG A 259 2.18 -16.13 12.10
CA ARG A 259 2.56 -14.71 12.20
C ARG A 259 1.34 -13.82 11.96
N TYR A 260 0.63 -13.98 10.85
CA TYR A 260 -0.51 -13.13 10.50
C TYR A 260 -1.66 -13.23 11.53
N MET A 261 -1.89 -14.41 12.09
CA MET A 261 -2.88 -14.57 13.18
C MET A 261 -2.54 -13.77 14.46
N LYS A 262 -1.31 -13.30 14.62
CA LYS A 262 -0.89 -12.42 15.73
C LYS A 262 -0.94 -10.94 15.38
N GLU A 263 -0.79 -10.64 14.08
CA GLU A 263 -0.66 -9.26 13.57
C GLU A 263 -2.00 -8.71 13.08
N ASP A 264 -2.86 -9.56 12.52
CA ASP A 264 -4.10 -9.16 11.85
C ASP A 264 -5.34 -9.35 12.72
N ASP A 265 -6.28 -8.44 12.59
CA ASP A 265 -7.62 -8.49 13.20
C ASP A 265 -8.66 -8.88 12.14
N ALA A 266 -9.59 -9.78 12.51
CA ALA A 266 -10.59 -10.28 11.57
C ALA A 266 -11.59 -9.21 11.12
N ASN A 267 -11.95 -8.27 11.99
CA ASN A 267 -12.83 -7.17 11.61
C ASN A 267 -12.12 -6.19 10.68
N ASP A 268 -10.85 -5.85 10.99
CA ASP A 268 -10.06 -4.96 10.14
C ASP A 268 -9.91 -5.55 8.74
N LEU A 269 -9.48 -6.82 8.63
CA LEU A 269 -9.30 -7.48 7.34
C LEU A 269 -10.63 -7.56 6.56
N LEU A 270 -11.74 -7.89 7.23
CA LEU A 270 -13.06 -7.96 6.60
C LEU A 270 -13.45 -6.62 5.98
N TYR A 271 -13.30 -5.52 6.73
CA TYR A 271 -13.63 -4.17 6.28
C TYR A 271 -12.69 -3.72 5.16
N GLN A 272 -11.38 -3.97 5.28
CA GLN A 272 -10.38 -3.66 4.25
C GLN A 272 -10.69 -4.35 2.92
N ILE A 273 -11.10 -5.61 2.95
CA ILE A 273 -11.47 -6.35 1.74
C ILE A 273 -12.80 -5.84 1.14
N ASP A 274 -13.79 -5.54 1.98
CA ASP A 274 -15.13 -5.11 1.53
C ASP A 274 -15.13 -3.65 1.05
N SER A 275 -14.24 -2.78 1.53
CA SER A 275 -14.13 -1.37 1.13
C SER A 275 -13.96 -1.15 -0.37
N SER A 276 -13.45 -2.15 -1.08
CA SER A 276 -13.25 -2.14 -2.54
C SER A 276 -14.51 -2.43 -3.36
N ARG A 277 -15.65 -2.65 -2.71
CA ARG A 277 -16.87 -3.13 -3.38
C ARG A 277 -17.38 -2.18 -4.46
N ASP A 278 -17.27 -0.88 -4.22
CA ASP A 278 -17.80 0.17 -5.08
C ASP A 278 -16.75 0.78 -6.03
N TYR A 279 -15.55 0.19 -6.05
CA TYR A 279 -14.50 0.63 -6.95
C TYR A 279 -14.86 0.35 -8.41
N ASP A 280 -15.08 1.41 -9.19
CA ASP A 280 -15.30 1.36 -10.65
C ASP A 280 -14.97 2.71 -11.32
N PRO A 281 -13.71 2.99 -11.67
CA PRO A 281 -13.33 4.25 -12.32
C PRO A 281 -13.61 4.26 -13.83
N GLN A 282 -14.00 3.13 -14.44
CA GLN A 282 -14.03 2.94 -15.89
C GLN A 282 -14.74 4.06 -16.65
N SER A 283 -15.90 4.49 -16.15
CA SER A 283 -16.73 5.50 -16.83
C SER A 283 -16.15 6.92 -16.77
N LYS A 284 -15.15 7.18 -15.91
CA LYS A 284 -14.58 8.50 -15.68
C LYS A 284 -13.10 8.61 -16.08
N LEU A 285 -12.52 7.60 -16.70
CA LEU A 285 -11.11 7.60 -17.11
C LEU A 285 -10.75 8.79 -18.00
N SER A 286 -11.70 9.26 -18.83
CA SER A 286 -11.49 10.45 -19.69
C SER A 286 -11.41 11.78 -18.91
N ALA A 287 -11.77 11.80 -17.63
CA ALA A 287 -11.61 12.98 -16.77
C ALA A 287 -10.17 13.16 -16.29
N ILE A 288 -9.35 12.12 -16.34
CA ILE A 288 -7.94 12.16 -15.94
C ILE A 288 -7.16 13.02 -16.95
N LYS A 289 -6.60 14.13 -16.46
CA LYS A 289 -5.86 15.11 -17.27
C LYS A 289 -4.35 14.88 -17.23
N ALA A 290 -3.83 14.51 -16.06
CA ALA A 290 -2.40 14.32 -15.86
C ALA A 290 -1.87 13.12 -16.67
N PRO A 291 -0.64 13.17 -17.19
CA PRO A 291 0.04 12.00 -17.72
C PRO A 291 0.04 10.85 -16.73
N LEU A 292 -0.35 9.66 -17.20
CA LEU A 292 -0.51 8.47 -16.39
C LEU A 292 0.29 7.31 -16.96
N LEU A 293 1.07 6.65 -16.10
CA LEU A 293 1.78 5.42 -16.44
C LEU A 293 1.35 4.30 -15.47
N ALA A 294 0.50 3.40 -15.94
CA ALA A 294 0.10 2.22 -15.19
C ALA A 294 1.15 1.11 -15.33
N VAL A 295 1.58 0.52 -14.19
CA VAL A 295 2.61 -0.53 -14.17
C VAL A 295 2.09 -1.77 -13.46
N ASN A 296 2.04 -2.88 -14.18
CA ASN A 296 1.65 -4.19 -13.64
C ASN A 296 2.72 -5.23 -13.96
N SER A 297 2.74 -6.36 -13.26
CA SER A 297 3.64 -7.50 -13.53
C SER A 297 2.92 -8.60 -14.30
N ALA A 298 3.61 -9.25 -15.23
CA ALA A 298 3.04 -10.32 -16.03
C ALA A 298 2.72 -11.60 -15.24
N ASP A 299 3.31 -11.76 -14.04
CA ASP A 299 3.01 -12.85 -13.12
C ASP A 299 2.01 -12.46 -12.01
N ASP A 300 1.40 -11.26 -12.09
CA ASP A 300 0.36 -10.83 -11.15
C ASP A 300 -0.94 -11.62 -11.37
N GLN A 301 -1.33 -12.42 -10.38
CA GLN A 301 -2.54 -13.23 -10.46
C GLN A 301 -3.82 -12.51 -10.03
N ILE A 302 -3.68 -11.33 -9.42
CA ILE A 302 -4.81 -10.45 -9.07
C ILE A 302 -5.22 -9.63 -10.30
N ASN A 303 -4.23 -9.12 -11.04
CA ASN A 303 -4.43 -8.28 -12.23
C ASN A 303 -3.75 -8.92 -13.46
N PRO A 304 -4.14 -10.14 -13.87
CA PRO A 304 -3.44 -10.90 -14.88
C PRO A 304 -3.57 -10.23 -16.26
N PRO A 305 -2.46 -10.07 -17.01
CA PRO A 305 -2.45 -9.36 -18.28
C PRO A 305 -3.24 -10.07 -19.38
N GLU A 306 -3.43 -11.39 -19.29
CA GLU A 306 -4.22 -12.16 -20.26
C GLU A 306 -5.69 -11.71 -20.34
N LEU A 307 -6.20 -10.93 -19.40
CA LEU A 307 -7.52 -10.32 -19.48
C LEU A 307 -7.59 -9.17 -20.50
N GLY A 308 -6.44 -8.61 -20.90
CA GLY A 308 -6.37 -7.48 -21.85
C GLY A 308 -7.07 -6.22 -21.36
N ILE A 309 -7.37 -6.12 -20.05
CA ILE A 309 -8.15 -5.01 -19.48
C ILE A 309 -7.32 -3.73 -19.50
N LEU A 310 -6.10 -3.78 -19.01
CA LEU A 310 -5.27 -2.58 -18.90
C LEU A 310 -4.99 -1.97 -20.28
N GLU A 311 -4.62 -2.79 -21.26
CA GLU A 311 -4.33 -2.34 -22.62
C GLU A 311 -5.55 -1.78 -23.36
N ARG A 312 -6.75 -2.24 -22.99
CA ARG A 312 -8.00 -1.73 -23.54
C ARG A 312 -8.38 -0.41 -22.89
N GLU A 313 -8.41 -0.36 -21.55
CA GLU A 313 -8.95 0.76 -20.79
C GLU A 313 -8.00 1.97 -20.74
N ILE A 314 -6.68 1.76 -20.81
CA ILE A 314 -5.71 2.86 -20.81
C ILE A 314 -5.91 3.84 -21.97
N LYS A 315 -6.52 3.40 -23.05
CA LYS A 315 -6.86 4.22 -24.23
C LYS A 315 -7.91 5.29 -23.94
N ASN A 316 -8.66 5.12 -22.85
CA ASN A 316 -9.65 6.09 -22.39
C ASN A 316 -9.03 7.23 -21.56
N VAL A 317 -7.74 7.17 -21.25
CA VAL A 317 -6.98 8.23 -20.58
C VAL A 317 -6.16 8.97 -21.63
N SER A 318 -6.38 10.28 -21.82
CA SER A 318 -5.80 11.07 -22.92
C SER A 318 -4.27 10.99 -23.01
N HIS A 319 -3.60 10.94 -21.86
CA HIS A 319 -2.14 10.82 -21.73
C HIS A 319 -1.75 9.54 -20.98
N GLY A 320 -2.55 8.47 -21.15
CA GLY A 320 -2.38 7.19 -20.49
C GLY A 320 -1.41 6.27 -21.23
N ARG A 321 -0.55 5.59 -20.47
CA ARG A 321 0.32 4.51 -20.96
C ARG A 321 0.31 3.37 -19.96
N ALA A 322 0.57 2.17 -20.46
CA ALA A 322 0.71 0.97 -19.65
C ALA A 322 2.08 0.34 -19.88
N PHE A 323 2.65 -0.23 -18.84
CA PHE A 323 3.85 -1.06 -18.89
C PHE A 323 3.62 -2.35 -18.11
N ILE A 324 3.78 -3.47 -18.78
CA ILE A 324 3.72 -4.80 -18.16
C ILE A 324 5.15 -5.29 -17.98
N ILE A 325 5.56 -5.46 -16.73
CA ILE A 325 6.88 -6.01 -16.36
C ILE A 325 6.92 -7.49 -16.78
N PRO A 326 7.86 -7.91 -17.64
CA PRO A 326 8.00 -9.31 -18.03
C PRO A 326 8.34 -10.20 -16.83
N ILE A 327 7.84 -11.43 -16.82
CA ILE A 327 8.19 -12.45 -15.81
C ILE A 327 9.70 -12.66 -15.80
N SER A 328 10.28 -12.63 -14.61
CA SER A 328 11.72 -12.86 -14.40
C SER A 328 11.99 -13.37 -12.99
N ASP A 329 13.25 -13.70 -12.72
CA ASP A 329 13.71 -14.06 -11.37
C ASP A 329 13.59 -12.90 -10.34
N ALA A 330 13.40 -11.67 -10.80
CA ALA A 330 13.22 -10.49 -9.97
C ALA A 330 11.74 -10.13 -9.73
N THR A 331 10.78 -10.80 -10.40
CA THR A 331 9.35 -10.56 -10.19
C THR A 331 8.79 -11.41 -9.05
N HIS A 332 7.80 -10.88 -8.36
CA HIS A 332 7.21 -11.43 -7.15
C HIS A 332 5.67 -11.51 -7.24
N GLY A 333 5.16 -11.80 -8.44
CA GLY A 333 3.71 -11.80 -8.69
C GLY A 333 3.10 -10.43 -8.40
N HIS A 334 1.96 -10.41 -7.71
CA HIS A 334 1.36 -9.16 -7.28
C HIS A 334 2.32 -8.30 -6.43
N GLY A 335 3.14 -8.93 -5.58
CA GLY A 335 4.11 -8.26 -4.71
C GLY A 335 5.21 -7.47 -5.45
N THR A 336 5.40 -7.66 -6.76
CA THR A 336 6.39 -6.94 -7.57
C THR A 336 6.29 -5.42 -7.41
N HIS A 337 5.09 -4.91 -7.15
CA HIS A 337 4.85 -3.48 -6.94
C HIS A 337 5.65 -2.86 -5.78
N THR A 338 6.07 -3.65 -4.77
CA THR A 338 6.88 -3.17 -3.64
C THR A 338 8.39 -3.25 -3.92
N TRP A 339 8.82 -3.96 -4.96
CA TRP A 339 10.22 -4.11 -5.34
C TRP A 339 10.61 -3.02 -6.34
N ALA A 340 10.89 -1.82 -5.82
CA ALA A 340 11.10 -0.63 -6.65
C ALA A 340 12.24 -0.77 -7.67
N ALA A 341 13.28 -1.54 -7.36
CA ALA A 341 14.37 -1.84 -8.30
C ALA A 341 13.90 -2.40 -9.64
N VAL A 342 12.74 -3.08 -9.67
CA VAL A 342 12.21 -3.74 -10.89
C VAL A 342 11.54 -2.74 -11.83
N TRP A 343 11.01 -1.63 -11.32
CA TRP A 343 10.19 -0.70 -12.10
C TRP A 343 10.59 0.78 -11.97
N LYS A 344 11.56 1.14 -11.11
CA LYS A 344 11.95 2.54 -10.85
C LYS A 344 12.33 3.32 -12.12
N ASP A 345 12.88 2.67 -13.14
CA ASP A 345 13.22 3.31 -14.40
C ASP A 345 11.99 3.87 -15.14
N GLN A 346 10.84 3.22 -14.97
CA GLN A 346 9.56 3.69 -15.50
C GLN A 346 9.10 4.97 -14.76
N LEU A 347 9.32 5.03 -13.45
CA LEU A 347 9.08 6.23 -12.64
C LEU A 347 10.00 7.39 -13.11
N VAL A 348 11.29 7.13 -13.26
CA VAL A 348 12.26 8.13 -13.75
C VAL A 348 11.80 8.73 -15.09
N LYS A 349 11.38 7.86 -16.01
CA LYS A 349 10.85 8.27 -17.32
C LYS A 349 9.62 9.16 -17.18
N LEU A 350 8.62 8.75 -16.38
CA LEU A 350 7.41 9.52 -16.14
C LEU A 350 7.74 10.90 -15.53
N MET A 351 8.59 10.93 -14.51
CA MET A 351 8.99 12.18 -13.84
C MET A 351 9.72 13.14 -14.77
N SER A 352 10.60 12.63 -15.66
CA SER A 352 11.30 13.45 -16.65
C SER A 352 10.36 14.01 -17.73
N GLU A 353 9.41 13.21 -18.21
CA GLU A 353 8.44 13.64 -19.25
C GLU A 353 7.42 14.67 -18.73
N THR A 354 7.17 14.67 -17.42
CA THR A 354 6.23 15.58 -16.75
C THR A 354 6.93 16.73 -16.01
N GLU A 355 8.22 16.93 -16.23
CA GLU A 355 8.95 18.05 -15.64
C GLU A 355 8.37 19.37 -16.16
N ARG A 356 7.95 20.25 -15.24
CA ARG A 356 7.47 21.58 -15.60
C ARG A 356 8.62 22.37 -16.20
N LYS A 357 8.49 22.81 -17.44
CA LYS A 357 9.44 23.75 -18.03
C LYS A 357 9.41 25.05 -17.21
N LYS A 358 10.54 25.38 -16.64
CA LYS A 358 10.76 26.64 -15.88
C LYS A 358 10.52 27.87 -16.76
#